data_ccf0362bb200330af9539f2b69f3b831
#
_entry.id   ccf0362bb200330af9539f2b69f3b831
#
_cell.length_a   1.000
_cell.length_b   1.000
_cell.length_c   1.000
_cell.angle_alpha   90.00
_cell.angle_beta   90.00
_cell.angle_gamma   90.00
#
_symmetry.space_group_name_H-M   'P 1'
#
loop_
_entity.id
_entity.type
_entity.pdbx_description
1 polymer ?
#
loop_
_entity_poly.entity_id
_entity_poly.type
_entity_poly.pdbx_seq_one_letter_code
_entity_poly.pdbx_strand_id
1 'polypeptide(L)'
;MAVYDTMKLISSPIKVVVTGMAASMGSILLCGADKGRRFLYPHSRVLIHQPLISGQMVAAAVDIHIQAQEMERLRDELNAILADSSSQPLEKIQKDTDRDFYMTADEAIKYGLADGIVEKI
;
A
#
# COMPACT_ATOMS: atom_id res chain seq x y z
N MET A 1 -8.60 -6.32 1.27
CA MET A 1 -9.16 -5.42 0.22
C MET A 1 -10.56 -4.88 0.52
N ALA A 2 -11.35 -5.57 1.32
CA ALA A 2 -12.71 -5.12 1.63
C ALA A 2 -12.76 -3.74 2.28
N VAL A 3 -11.84 -3.44 3.20
CA VAL A 3 -11.78 -2.12 3.85
C VAL A 3 -11.40 -1.04 2.83
N TYR A 4 -10.40 -1.31 1.99
CA TYR A 4 -10.01 -0.39 0.92
C TYR A 4 -11.17 -0.11 -0.04
N ASP A 5 -11.84 -1.16 -0.48
CA ASP A 5 -12.98 -1.02 -1.39
C ASP A 5 -14.10 -0.20 -0.74
N THR A 6 -14.39 -0.45 0.54
CA THR A 6 -15.38 0.33 1.29
C THR A 6 -15.00 1.80 1.34
N MET A 7 -13.73 2.11 1.62
CA MET A 7 -13.24 3.49 1.63
C MET A 7 -13.46 4.18 0.29
N LYS A 8 -13.30 3.45 -0.81
CA LYS A 8 -13.48 4.00 -2.16
C LYS A 8 -14.93 4.14 -2.58
N LEU A 9 -15.82 3.30 -2.05
CA LEU A 9 -17.23 3.24 -2.47
C LEU A 9 -18.15 4.16 -1.68
N ILE A 10 -17.82 4.50 -0.44
CA ILE A 10 -18.66 5.39 0.37
C ILE A 10 -18.54 6.84 -0.10
N SER A 11 -19.61 7.62 0.12
CA SER A 11 -19.64 9.03 -0.27
C SER A 11 -18.97 9.96 0.74
N SER A 12 -18.79 9.51 1.97
CA SER A 12 -18.17 10.32 3.03
C SER A 12 -16.68 10.53 2.74
N PRO A 13 -16.14 11.74 2.95
CA PRO A 13 -14.70 11.98 2.81
C PRO A 13 -13.93 11.24 3.90
N ILE A 14 -12.76 10.70 3.52
CA ILE A 14 -11.92 9.92 4.41
C ILE A 14 -10.54 10.58 4.51
N LYS A 15 -10.09 10.75 5.74
CA LYS A 15 -8.76 11.18 6.09
C LYS A 15 -8.02 10.01 6.75
N VAL A 16 -6.79 9.77 6.35
CA VAL A 16 -5.94 8.74 6.96
C VAL A 16 -4.75 9.41 7.65
N VAL A 17 -4.44 8.93 8.83
CA VAL A 17 -3.25 9.35 9.58
C VAL A 17 -2.45 8.12 9.97
N VAL A 18 -1.21 8.06 9.55
CA VAL A 18 -0.27 7.01 9.95
C VAL A 18 0.35 7.42 11.28
N THR A 19 0.12 6.65 12.32
CA THR A 19 0.61 6.99 13.67
C THR A 19 1.91 6.29 14.05
N GLY A 20 2.17 5.13 13.50
CA GLY A 20 3.41 4.37 13.72
C GLY A 20 3.96 3.85 12.42
N MET A 21 3.32 2.86 11.86
CA MET A 21 3.74 2.26 10.60
C MET A 21 2.53 1.87 9.75
N ALA A 22 2.56 2.23 8.49
CA ALA A 22 1.65 1.72 7.48
C ALA A 22 2.44 0.74 6.62
N ALA A 23 2.28 -0.55 6.91
CA ALA A 23 3.00 -1.61 6.23
C ALA A 23 2.04 -2.54 5.49
N SER A 24 2.47 -3.07 4.36
CA SER A 24 1.67 -4.04 3.58
C SER A 24 0.28 -3.48 3.26
N MET A 25 -0.77 -4.12 3.77
CA MET A 25 -2.15 -3.65 3.59
C MET A 25 -2.40 -2.30 4.24
N GLY A 26 -1.64 -1.94 5.30
CA GLY A 26 -1.70 -0.60 5.89
C GLY A 26 -1.32 0.49 4.89
N SER A 27 -0.32 0.24 4.05
CA SER A 27 0.05 1.18 2.99
C SER A 27 -1.05 1.32 1.92
N ILE A 28 -1.77 0.25 1.65
CA ILE A 28 -2.91 0.27 0.73
C ILE A 28 -4.08 1.05 1.32
N LEU A 29 -4.34 0.91 2.62
CA LEU A 29 -5.36 1.70 3.31
C LEU A 29 -5.01 3.20 3.29
N LEU A 30 -3.74 3.55 3.40
CA LEU A 30 -3.29 4.93 3.21
C LEU A 30 -3.70 5.46 1.83
N CYS A 31 -3.59 4.63 0.81
CA CYS A 31 -4.02 4.95 -0.56
C CYS A 31 -5.56 5.07 -0.69
N GLY A 32 -6.31 4.59 0.28
CA GLY A 32 -7.77 4.69 0.28
C GLY A 32 -8.31 6.09 0.55
N ALA A 33 -7.50 6.96 1.15
CA ALA A 33 -7.87 8.37 1.33
C ALA A 33 -7.61 9.16 0.04
N ASP A 34 -8.38 10.22 -0.16
CA ASP A 34 -8.17 11.12 -1.28
C ASP A 34 -6.86 11.90 -1.15
N LYS A 35 -6.31 12.31 -2.27
CA LYS A 35 -5.14 13.21 -2.27
C LYS A 35 -5.50 14.50 -1.51
N GLY A 36 -4.60 14.94 -0.64
CA GLY A 36 -4.83 16.04 0.28
C GLY A 36 -5.32 15.61 1.66
N ARG A 37 -5.63 14.32 1.85
CA ARG A 37 -6.19 13.78 3.10
C ARG A 37 -5.36 12.64 3.68
N ARG A 38 -4.08 12.54 3.31
CA ARG A 38 -3.17 11.48 3.70
C ARG A 38 -2.04 12.07 4.55
N PHE A 39 -2.03 11.75 5.83
CA PHE A 39 -1.09 12.36 6.79
C PHE A 39 -0.31 11.31 7.57
N LEU A 40 0.81 11.74 8.14
CA LEU A 40 1.66 10.88 8.97
C LEU A 40 2.16 11.65 10.19
N TYR A 41 2.38 10.90 11.29
CA TYR A 41 3.14 11.42 12.42
C TYR A 41 4.63 11.55 12.01
N PRO A 42 5.38 12.46 12.66
CA PRO A 42 6.77 12.77 12.22
C PRO A 42 7.72 11.57 12.17
N HIS A 43 7.56 10.61 13.07
CA HIS A 43 8.44 9.44 13.14
C HIS A 43 7.79 8.16 12.60
N SER A 44 6.67 8.27 11.92
CA SER A 44 6.04 7.12 11.32
C SER A 44 6.80 6.65 10.07
N ARG A 45 6.49 5.43 9.65
CA ARG A 45 7.10 4.80 8.48
C ARG A 45 6.03 4.25 7.56
N VAL A 46 6.34 4.23 6.28
CA VAL A 46 5.53 3.54 5.28
C VAL A 46 6.39 2.46 4.65
N LEU A 47 5.88 1.24 4.62
CA LEU A 47 6.54 0.11 3.99
C LEU A 47 5.67 -0.41 2.86
N ILE A 48 6.22 -0.41 1.66
CA ILE A 48 5.59 -1.05 0.51
C ILE A 48 6.42 -2.27 0.10
N HIS A 49 5.72 -3.32 -0.27
CA HIS A 49 6.34 -4.53 -0.79
C HIS A 49 5.29 -5.35 -1.54
N GLN A 50 5.76 -6.29 -2.36
CA GLN A 50 4.85 -7.20 -3.03
C GLN A 50 4.22 -8.17 -2.03
N PRO A 51 3.01 -8.70 -2.32
CA PRO A 51 2.39 -9.69 -1.45
C PRO A 51 3.25 -10.95 -1.36
N LEU A 52 3.34 -11.49 -0.15
CA LEU A 52 4.12 -12.68 0.15
C LEU A 52 3.20 -13.84 0.54
N ILE A 53 3.59 -15.04 0.16
CA ILE A 53 3.00 -16.25 0.69
C ILE A 53 3.73 -16.55 2.00
N SER A 54 2.99 -16.52 3.11
CA SER A 54 3.54 -16.84 4.43
C SER A 54 3.11 -18.24 4.87
N GLY A 55 3.98 -18.92 5.60
CA GLY A 55 3.73 -20.26 6.10
C GLY A 55 4.12 -21.36 5.12
N GLN A 56 3.88 -22.59 5.53
CA GLN A 56 4.20 -23.76 4.72
C GLN A 56 3.05 -24.10 3.79
N MET A 57 3.35 -24.21 2.50
CA MET A 57 2.37 -24.60 1.49
C MET A 57 2.54 -26.09 1.17
N VAL A 58 1.52 -26.89 1.46
CA VAL A 58 1.45 -28.29 1.08
C VAL A 58 0.19 -28.51 0.25
N ALA A 59 0.38 -28.74 -1.05
CA ALA A 59 -0.73 -28.90 -1.98
C ALA A 59 -0.25 -29.64 -3.23
N ALA A 60 -1.19 -30.11 -4.05
CA ALA A 60 -0.87 -30.63 -5.37
C ALA A 60 -0.26 -29.54 -6.25
N ALA A 61 0.60 -29.90 -7.19
CA ALA A 61 1.29 -28.94 -8.05
C ALA A 61 0.33 -28.03 -8.82
N VAL A 62 -0.83 -28.53 -9.24
CA VAL A 62 -1.85 -27.72 -9.92
C VAL A 62 -2.44 -26.65 -9.00
N ASP A 63 -2.64 -26.97 -7.73
CA ASP A 63 -3.18 -26.03 -6.74
C ASP A 63 -2.14 -24.95 -6.39
N ILE A 64 -0.87 -25.33 -6.30
CA ILE A 64 0.23 -24.36 -6.11
C ILE A 64 0.29 -23.39 -7.28
N HIS A 65 0.14 -23.88 -8.50
CA HIS A 65 0.12 -23.04 -9.69
C HIS A 65 -1.07 -22.05 -9.67
N ILE A 66 -2.25 -22.50 -9.29
CA ILE A 66 -3.43 -21.65 -9.15
C ILE A 66 -3.19 -20.56 -8.11
N GLN A 67 -2.62 -20.92 -6.97
CA GLN A 67 -2.31 -19.94 -5.91
C GLN A 67 -1.25 -18.93 -6.38
N ALA A 68 -0.23 -19.38 -7.12
CA ALA A 68 0.79 -18.48 -7.67
C ALA A 68 0.18 -17.47 -8.64
N GLN A 69 -0.77 -17.91 -9.49
CA GLN A 69 -1.48 -17.00 -10.40
C GLN A 69 -2.32 -15.99 -9.64
N GLU A 70 -2.98 -16.39 -8.56
CA GLU A 70 -3.79 -15.49 -7.74
C GLU A 70 -2.90 -14.46 -7.01
N MET A 71 -1.71 -14.86 -6.56
CA MET A 71 -0.74 -13.94 -5.96
C MET A 71 -0.24 -12.91 -6.99
N GLU A 72 -0.05 -13.31 -8.24
CA GLU A 72 0.32 -12.38 -9.30
C GLU A 72 -0.77 -11.35 -9.57
N ARG A 73 -2.04 -11.78 -9.60
CA ARG A 73 -3.16 -10.86 -9.75
C ARG A 73 -3.23 -9.87 -8.62
N LEU A 74 -3.08 -10.34 -7.38
CA LEU A 74 -3.09 -9.49 -6.19
C LEU A 74 -1.93 -8.48 -6.24
N ARG A 75 -0.74 -8.92 -6.63
CA ARG A 75 0.42 -8.05 -6.80
C ARG A 75 0.12 -6.94 -7.80
N ASP A 76 -0.43 -7.29 -8.95
CA ASP A 76 -0.74 -6.31 -9.99
C ASP A 76 -1.80 -5.30 -9.53
N GLU A 77 -2.82 -5.76 -8.81
CA GLU A 77 -3.85 -4.89 -8.23
C GLU A 77 -3.26 -3.92 -7.21
N LEU A 78 -2.43 -4.43 -6.29
CA LEU A 78 -1.81 -3.59 -5.26
C LEU A 78 -0.83 -2.59 -5.85
N ASN A 79 -0.04 -3.01 -6.82
CA ASN A 79 0.89 -2.11 -7.51
C ASN A 79 0.15 -1.01 -8.28
N ALA A 80 -0.97 -1.35 -8.91
CA ALA A 80 -1.81 -0.35 -9.60
C ALA A 80 -2.36 0.69 -8.62
N ILE A 81 -2.81 0.26 -7.44
CA ILE A 81 -3.28 1.17 -6.39
C ILE A 81 -2.16 2.10 -5.93
N LEU A 82 -0.98 1.55 -5.67
CA LEU A 82 0.19 2.34 -5.26
C LEU A 82 0.59 3.34 -6.34
N ALA A 83 0.61 2.92 -7.61
CA ALA A 83 0.95 3.79 -8.73
C ALA A 83 -0.03 4.95 -8.88
N ASP A 84 -1.32 4.66 -8.81
CA ASP A 84 -2.37 5.67 -8.91
C ASP A 84 -2.31 6.67 -7.75
N SER A 85 -2.19 6.17 -6.52
CA SER A 85 -2.16 7.03 -5.34
C SER A 85 -0.91 7.91 -5.27
N SER A 86 0.24 7.40 -5.69
CA SER A 86 1.52 8.11 -5.64
C SER A 86 1.80 8.94 -6.88
N SER A 87 1.04 8.75 -7.95
CA SER A 87 1.31 9.32 -9.28
C SER A 87 2.68 8.91 -9.83
N GLN A 88 3.18 7.76 -9.41
CA GLN A 88 4.41 7.17 -9.92
C GLN A 88 4.12 6.21 -11.07
N PRO A 89 5.08 6.04 -12.01
CA PRO A 89 4.93 5.02 -13.04
C PRO A 89 4.81 3.62 -12.45
N LEU A 90 3.97 2.77 -13.03
CA LEU A 90 3.78 1.40 -12.57
C LEU A 90 5.10 0.64 -12.51
N GLU A 91 5.98 0.84 -13.49
CA GLU A 91 7.29 0.20 -13.57
C GLU A 91 8.16 0.54 -12.35
N LYS A 92 8.10 1.78 -11.88
CA LYS A 92 8.82 2.20 -10.68
C LYS A 92 8.26 1.51 -9.44
N ILE A 93 6.93 1.42 -9.32
CA ILE A 93 6.29 0.71 -8.21
C ILE A 93 6.69 -0.77 -8.21
N GLN A 94 6.66 -1.41 -9.36
CA GLN A 94 7.05 -2.82 -9.50
C GLN A 94 8.49 -3.06 -9.04
N LYS A 95 9.40 -2.17 -9.41
CA LYS A 95 10.81 -2.23 -9.01
C LYS A 95 10.98 -1.99 -7.51
N ASP A 96 10.35 -0.95 -6.98
CA ASP A 96 10.51 -0.56 -5.58
C ASP A 96 9.88 -1.57 -4.62
N THR A 97 8.78 -2.24 -5.03
CA THR A 97 8.10 -3.24 -4.20
C THR A 97 8.68 -4.65 -4.33
N ASP A 98 9.67 -4.86 -5.19
CA ASP A 98 10.34 -6.16 -5.34
C ASP A 98 10.99 -6.63 -4.04
N ARG A 99 11.41 -5.68 -3.21
CA ARG A 99 11.91 -5.91 -1.85
C ARG A 99 11.22 -4.94 -0.90
N ASP A 100 11.40 -5.15 0.40
CA ASP A 100 10.89 -4.22 1.40
C ASP A 100 11.43 -2.82 1.16
N PHE A 101 10.54 -1.87 0.95
CA PHE A 101 10.88 -0.49 0.67
C PHE A 101 10.32 0.40 1.78
N TYR A 102 11.18 0.76 2.72
CA TYR A 102 10.82 1.61 3.86
C TYR A 102 10.96 3.09 3.50
N MET A 103 9.97 3.87 3.89
CA MET A 103 9.99 5.32 3.72
C MET A 103 9.75 6.00 5.06
N THR A 104 10.54 7.05 5.35
CA THR A 104 10.23 8.00 6.42
C THR A 104 9.00 8.82 6.01
N ALA A 105 8.48 9.63 6.96
CA ALA A 105 7.34 10.50 6.66
C ALA A 105 7.65 11.44 5.48
N ASP A 106 8.81 12.09 5.50
CA ASP A 106 9.22 12.98 4.40
C ASP A 106 9.39 12.24 3.08
N GLU A 107 10.00 11.07 3.12
CA GLU A 107 10.19 10.25 1.92
C GLU A 107 8.85 9.79 1.32
N ALA A 108 7.88 9.43 2.17
CA ALA A 108 6.55 9.05 1.72
C ALA A 108 5.82 10.22 1.03
N ILE A 109 5.98 11.44 1.54
CA ILE A 109 5.42 12.63 0.91
C ILE A 109 6.06 12.88 -0.45
N LYS A 110 7.39 12.82 -0.54
CA LYS A 110 8.11 12.99 -1.81
C LYS A 110 7.76 11.92 -2.81
N TYR A 111 7.53 10.70 -2.34
CA TYR A 111 7.12 9.58 -3.18
C TYR A 111 5.70 9.78 -3.75
N GLY A 112 4.87 10.52 -3.05
CA GLY A 112 3.50 10.79 -3.46
C GLY A 112 2.43 9.99 -2.72
N LEU A 113 2.83 9.21 -1.70
CA LEU A 113 1.89 8.38 -0.93
C LEU A 113 1.21 9.13 0.21
N ALA A 114 1.72 10.30 0.57
CA ALA A 114 1.15 11.12 1.64
C ALA A 114 1.22 12.59 1.27
N ASP A 115 0.48 13.41 2.01
CA ASP A 115 0.30 14.83 1.71
C ASP A 115 0.94 15.75 2.75
N GLY A 116 1.07 15.30 3.99
CA GLY A 116 1.65 16.13 5.01
C GLY A 116 1.95 15.38 6.31
N ILE A 117 2.71 16.04 7.18
CA ILE A 117 3.04 15.55 8.51
C ILE A 117 2.14 16.26 9.53
N VAL A 118 1.58 15.50 10.46
CA VAL A 118 0.83 16.07 11.57
C VAL A 118 1.80 16.64 12.58
N GLU A 119 1.81 17.93 12.75
CA GLU A 119 2.70 18.62 13.69
C GLU A 119 2.02 18.90 15.04
N LYS A 120 0.69 18.98 15.03
CA LYS A 120 -0.10 19.30 16.21
C LYS A 120 -1.52 18.73 16.06
N ILE A 121 -1.98 18.13 17.09
CA ILE A 121 -3.34 17.59 17.17
C ILE A 121 -4.31 18.63 17.75
#